data_8c8642d7a54fc14265ba30bdc869d999
#
_entry.id   8c8642d7a54fc14265ba30bdc869d999
#
_cell.length_a   1.000
_cell.length_b   1.000
_cell.length_c   1.000
_cell.angle_alpha   90.00
_cell.angle_beta   90.00
_cell.angle_gamma   90.00
#
_symmetry.space_group_name_H-M   'P 1'
#
loop_
_entity.id
_entity.type
_entity.pdbx_description
1 polymer ?
#
loop_
_entity_poly.entity_id
_entity_poly.type
_entity_poly.pdbx_seq_one_letter_code
_entity_poly.pdbx_strand_id
1 'polypeptide(L)'
;LSNASLRFLADAMPQMVWSTLPDGYHDYYNAQWYAFTGVPVGSTDGEGWNGMFHPDDQQAAWERWRRSLTTGQPYEIEYRLRHNSGEYRWVLGRALPVRDPEGSIIRWIGTCTDIDEAKRAAELNELLNRELSHRIKNIFAVISGLISLTGSRAGELRPIVKELLGRIAALGRAHEFA
;
A
#
# COMPACT_ATOMS: atom_id res chain seq x y z
N LEU A 1 -11.61 -17.85 -28.06
CA LEU A 1 -10.25 -17.27 -28.15
C LEU A 1 -9.23 -18.39 -27.99
N SER A 2 -8.23 -18.44 -28.88
CA SER A 2 -7.15 -19.41 -28.75
C SER A 2 -6.23 -19.05 -27.56
N ASN A 3 -5.49 -20.03 -27.01
CA ASN A 3 -4.47 -19.76 -25.97
C ASN A 3 -3.47 -18.67 -26.37
N ALA A 4 -3.13 -18.59 -27.67
CA ALA A 4 -2.25 -17.55 -28.22
C ALA A 4 -2.88 -16.16 -28.12
N SER A 5 -4.20 -16.03 -28.38
CA SER A 5 -4.92 -14.76 -28.29
C SER A 5 -5.02 -14.28 -26.83
N LEU A 6 -5.21 -15.19 -25.89
CA LEU A 6 -5.27 -14.85 -24.45
C LEU A 6 -3.90 -14.36 -23.91
N ARG A 7 -2.82 -15.03 -24.33
CA ARG A 7 -1.45 -14.59 -23.98
C ARG A 7 -1.14 -13.22 -24.58
N PHE A 8 -1.47 -12.98 -25.83
CA PHE A 8 -1.28 -11.69 -26.48
C PHE A 8 -2.00 -10.56 -25.72
N LEU A 9 -3.24 -10.81 -25.30
CA LEU A 9 -4.00 -9.83 -24.49
C LEU A 9 -3.34 -9.56 -23.14
N ALA A 10 -2.89 -10.60 -22.45
CA ALA A 10 -2.21 -10.46 -21.17
C ALA A 10 -0.87 -9.71 -21.29
N ASP A 11 -0.10 -9.96 -22.37
CA ASP A 11 1.16 -9.26 -22.63
C ASP A 11 0.95 -7.78 -23.01
N ALA A 12 -0.20 -7.44 -23.59
CA ALA A 12 -0.57 -6.05 -23.90
C ALA A 12 -1.05 -5.25 -22.68
N MET A 13 -1.36 -5.90 -21.56
CA MET A 13 -1.77 -5.21 -20.33
C MET A 13 -0.56 -4.52 -19.69
N PRO A 14 -0.70 -3.27 -19.20
CA PRO A 14 0.38 -2.55 -18.50
C PRO A 14 0.55 -3.02 -17.05
N GLN A 15 0.15 -4.23 -16.74
CA GLN A 15 0.15 -4.82 -15.40
C GLN A 15 0.78 -6.20 -15.44
N MET A 16 1.51 -6.57 -14.40
CA MET A 16 2.00 -7.93 -14.22
C MET A 16 0.80 -8.88 -14.04
N VAL A 17 0.72 -9.89 -14.90
CA VAL A 17 -0.33 -10.92 -14.87
C VAL A 17 0.32 -12.28 -14.76
N TRP A 18 -0.26 -13.13 -13.94
CA TRP A 18 0.19 -14.51 -13.75
C TRP A 18 -1.00 -15.47 -13.62
N SER A 19 -0.75 -16.73 -13.85
CA SER A 19 -1.73 -17.77 -13.59
C SER A 19 -1.11 -19.01 -12.98
N THR A 20 -1.96 -19.79 -12.28
CA THR A 20 -1.57 -21.09 -11.74
C THR A 20 -2.58 -22.17 -12.10
N LEU A 21 -2.14 -23.41 -11.99
CA LEU A 21 -3.01 -24.58 -11.91
C LEU A 21 -3.83 -24.54 -10.59
N PRO A 22 -4.84 -25.41 -10.42
CA PRO A 22 -5.66 -25.44 -9.21
C PRO A 22 -4.87 -25.68 -7.91
N ASP A 23 -3.76 -26.40 -8.00
CA ASP A 23 -2.85 -26.71 -6.87
C ASP A 23 -1.92 -25.57 -6.49
N GLY A 24 -1.91 -24.48 -7.28
CA GLY A 24 -1.04 -23.32 -7.05
C GLY A 24 0.27 -23.35 -7.83
N TYR A 25 0.51 -24.34 -8.69
CA TYR A 25 1.68 -24.37 -9.56
C TYR A 25 1.60 -23.23 -10.58
N HIS A 26 2.54 -22.28 -10.54
CA HIS A 26 2.60 -21.16 -11.46
C HIS A 26 3.07 -21.64 -12.84
N ASP A 27 2.23 -21.46 -13.86
CA ASP A 27 2.46 -21.95 -15.22
C ASP A 27 2.50 -20.83 -16.27
N TYR A 28 2.27 -19.59 -15.86
CA TYR A 28 2.31 -18.45 -16.78
C TYR A 28 2.59 -17.15 -16.04
N TYR A 29 3.43 -16.34 -16.68
CA TYR A 29 3.68 -14.93 -16.39
C TYR A 29 3.72 -14.15 -17.70
N ASN A 30 3.16 -12.92 -17.69
CA ASN A 30 3.18 -12.06 -18.86
C ASN A 30 4.51 -11.29 -19.01
N ALA A 31 4.66 -10.58 -20.13
CA ALA A 31 5.85 -9.80 -20.44
C ALA A 31 6.18 -8.75 -19.36
N GLN A 32 5.15 -8.16 -18.72
CA GLN A 32 5.34 -7.14 -17.69
C GLN A 32 5.96 -7.69 -16.40
N TRP A 33 5.71 -8.95 -16.05
CA TRP A 33 6.39 -9.62 -14.94
C TRP A 33 7.89 -9.70 -15.18
N TYR A 34 8.30 -10.13 -16.35
CA TYR A 34 9.72 -10.25 -16.70
C TYR A 34 10.39 -8.90 -16.87
N ALA A 35 9.69 -7.90 -17.40
CA ALA A 35 10.17 -6.52 -17.48
C ALA A 35 10.42 -5.92 -16.10
N PHE A 36 9.51 -6.16 -15.15
CA PHE A 36 9.62 -5.67 -13.78
C PHE A 36 10.74 -6.38 -13.01
N THR A 37 10.79 -7.69 -13.05
CA THR A 37 11.70 -8.50 -12.23
C THR A 37 13.10 -8.65 -12.85
N GLY A 38 13.21 -8.54 -14.18
CA GLY A 38 14.45 -8.72 -14.91
C GLY A 38 14.96 -10.17 -14.97
N VAL A 39 14.14 -11.14 -14.55
CA VAL A 39 14.54 -12.56 -14.57
C VAL A 39 14.28 -13.22 -15.92
N PRO A 40 14.99 -14.29 -16.26
CA PRO A 40 14.74 -15.04 -17.50
C PRO A 40 13.32 -15.61 -17.57
N VAL A 41 12.75 -15.66 -18.77
CA VAL A 41 11.43 -16.25 -19.00
C VAL A 41 11.41 -17.71 -18.51
N GLY A 42 10.38 -18.09 -17.76
CA GLY A 42 10.19 -19.43 -17.19
C GLY A 42 10.98 -19.70 -15.90
N SER A 43 11.86 -18.81 -15.47
CA SER A 43 12.66 -19.03 -14.24
C SER A 43 11.85 -18.91 -12.94
N THR A 44 10.65 -18.35 -13.01
CA THR A 44 9.74 -18.19 -11.87
C THR A 44 8.55 -19.15 -11.91
N ASP A 45 8.53 -20.10 -12.83
CA ASP A 45 7.52 -21.15 -12.90
C ASP A 45 7.55 -22.04 -11.66
N GLY A 46 6.43 -22.67 -11.34
CA GLY A 46 6.29 -23.49 -10.13
C GLY A 46 6.45 -22.68 -8.85
N GLU A 47 7.47 -22.98 -8.07
CA GLU A 47 7.79 -22.28 -6.81
C GLU A 47 8.91 -21.23 -6.96
N GLY A 48 9.46 -21.05 -8.16
CA GLY A 48 10.58 -20.13 -8.40
C GLY A 48 10.29 -18.67 -8.07
N TRP A 49 9.01 -18.28 -8.07
CA TRP A 49 8.56 -16.95 -7.69
C TRP A 49 8.85 -16.60 -6.23
N ASN A 50 8.92 -17.59 -5.34
CA ASN A 50 9.12 -17.35 -3.90
C ASN A 50 10.45 -16.64 -3.59
N GLY A 51 11.50 -16.92 -4.35
CA GLY A 51 12.79 -16.24 -4.23
C GLY A 51 12.78 -14.77 -4.64
N MET A 52 11.71 -14.29 -5.25
CA MET A 52 11.54 -12.89 -5.66
C MET A 52 10.99 -11.99 -4.55
N PHE A 53 10.42 -12.56 -3.51
CA PHE A 53 9.87 -11.81 -2.37
C PHE A 53 10.97 -11.41 -1.39
N HIS A 54 10.76 -10.29 -0.70
CA HIS A 54 11.61 -9.93 0.42
C HIS A 54 11.57 -11.05 1.48
N PRO A 55 12.72 -11.43 2.07
CA PRO A 55 12.77 -12.52 3.04
C PRO A 55 11.74 -12.43 4.18
N ASP A 56 11.52 -11.23 4.72
CA ASP A 56 10.56 -11.01 5.80
C ASP A 56 9.09 -11.23 5.38
N ASP A 57 8.80 -11.11 4.08
CA ASP A 57 7.42 -11.17 3.55
C ASP A 57 7.06 -12.59 3.06
N GLN A 58 8.06 -13.45 2.84
CA GLN A 58 7.87 -14.77 2.24
C GLN A 58 6.89 -15.63 3.03
N GLN A 59 7.06 -15.73 4.33
CA GLN A 59 6.19 -16.57 5.16
C GLN A 59 4.74 -16.13 5.12
N ALA A 60 4.48 -14.83 5.28
CA ALA A 60 3.12 -14.27 5.25
C ALA A 60 2.45 -14.47 3.87
N ALA A 61 3.22 -14.30 2.78
CA ALA A 61 2.73 -14.53 1.42
C ALA A 61 2.34 -15.99 1.19
N TRP A 62 3.17 -16.94 1.64
CA TRP A 62 2.88 -18.37 1.57
C TRP A 62 1.66 -18.78 2.39
N GLU A 63 1.53 -18.31 3.61
CA GLU A 63 0.38 -18.60 4.46
C GLU A 63 -0.91 -18.10 3.85
N ARG A 64 -0.88 -16.87 3.31
CA ARG A 64 -2.02 -16.27 2.64
C ARG A 64 -2.40 -17.04 1.37
N TRP A 65 -1.41 -17.42 0.55
CA TRP A 65 -1.63 -18.18 -0.67
C TRP A 65 -2.22 -19.58 -0.39
N ARG A 66 -1.65 -20.33 0.55
CA ARG A 66 -2.18 -21.63 0.97
C ARG A 66 -3.61 -21.56 1.46
N ARG A 67 -3.93 -20.50 2.22
CA ARG A 67 -5.31 -20.28 2.67
C ARG A 67 -6.25 -20.10 1.47
N SER A 68 -5.87 -19.30 0.47
CA SER A 68 -6.67 -19.11 -0.74
C SER A 68 -6.85 -20.42 -1.51
N LEU A 69 -5.79 -21.20 -1.70
CA LEU A 69 -5.85 -22.49 -2.35
C LEU A 69 -6.81 -23.47 -1.64
N THR A 70 -6.77 -23.50 -0.30
CA THR A 70 -7.59 -24.41 0.50
C THR A 70 -9.05 -24.00 0.56
N THR A 71 -9.32 -22.69 0.64
CA THR A 71 -10.68 -22.18 0.86
C THR A 71 -11.39 -21.75 -0.42
N GLY A 72 -10.64 -21.56 -1.52
CA GLY A 72 -11.17 -20.96 -2.76
C GLY A 72 -11.55 -19.49 -2.64
N GLN A 73 -11.10 -18.81 -1.58
CA GLN A 73 -11.31 -17.38 -1.38
C GLN A 73 -10.29 -16.55 -2.16
N PRO A 74 -10.62 -15.33 -2.59
CA PRO A 74 -9.68 -14.44 -3.26
C PRO A 74 -8.38 -14.28 -2.48
N TYR A 75 -7.28 -14.22 -3.22
CA TYR A 75 -5.97 -13.86 -2.66
C TYR A 75 -5.76 -12.36 -2.76
N GLU A 76 -5.32 -11.73 -1.68
CA GLU A 76 -4.91 -10.34 -1.67
C GLU A 76 -3.88 -10.14 -0.56
N ILE A 77 -2.73 -9.56 -0.93
CA ILE A 77 -1.65 -9.22 0.00
C ILE A 77 -0.74 -8.13 -0.59
N GLU A 78 -0.22 -7.28 0.26
CA GLU A 78 0.89 -6.40 -0.06
C GLU A 78 2.21 -7.03 0.40
N TYR A 79 3.21 -7.02 -0.47
CA TYR A 79 4.54 -7.55 -0.18
C TYR A 79 5.61 -6.81 -1.00
N ARG A 80 6.85 -6.96 -0.61
CA ARG A 80 7.99 -6.40 -1.35
C ARG A 80 8.51 -7.42 -2.35
N LEU A 81 8.53 -7.04 -3.62
CA LEU A 81 9.00 -7.84 -4.75
C LEU A 81 10.31 -7.24 -5.28
N ARG A 82 11.26 -8.11 -5.63
CA ARG A 82 12.54 -7.68 -6.19
C ARG A 82 12.35 -7.15 -7.61
N HIS A 83 12.70 -5.88 -7.79
CA HIS A 83 12.69 -5.20 -9.08
C HIS A 83 14.00 -5.45 -9.84
N ASN A 84 14.02 -5.24 -11.15
CA ASN A 84 15.20 -5.41 -12.02
C ASN A 84 16.37 -4.48 -11.66
N SER A 85 16.11 -3.36 -10.95
CA SER A 85 17.15 -2.49 -10.39
C SER A 85 17.91 -3.12 -9.21
N GLY A 86 17.47 -4.25 -8.69
CA GLY A 86 18.00 -4.89 -7.49
C GLY A 86 17.32 -4.43 -6.18
N GLU A 87 16.50 -3.38 -6.22
CA GLU A 87 15.74 -2.91 -5.07
C GLU A 87 14.46 -3.72 -4.88
N TYR A 88 13.95 -3.71 -3.65
CA TYR A 88 12.61 -4.22 -3.36
C TYR A 88 11.59 -3.10 -3.49
N ARG A 89 10.49 -3.37 -4.19
CA ARG A 89 9.35 -2.46 -4.35
C ARG A 89 8.09 -3.07 -3.79
N TRP A 90 7.25 -2.24 -3.21
CA TRP A 90 5.95 -2.65 -2.74
C TRP A 90 5.02 -3.00 -3.90
N VAL A 91 4.42 -4.17 -3.80
CA VAL A 91 3.51 -4.71 -4.81
C VAL A 91 2.25 -5.21 -4.12
N LEU A 92 1.09 -4.93 -4.72
CA LEU A 92 -0.19 -5.50 -4.35
C LEU A 92 -0.45 -6.72 -5.23
N GLY A 93 -0.36 -7.91 -4.65
CA GLY A 93 -0.72 -9.18 -5.27
C GLY A 93 -2.20 -9.50 -5.07
N ARG A 94 -2.91 -9.80 -6.14
CA ARG A 94 -4.32 -10.23 -6.13
C ARG A 94 -4.51 -11.44 -7.02
N ALA A 95 -5.38 -12.38 -6.62
CA ALA A 95 -5.82 -13.46 -7.50
C ALA A 95 -7.24 -13.91 -7.20
N LEU A 96 -7.89 -14.38 -8.26
CA LEU A 96 -9.23 -14.94 -8.22
C LEU A 96 -9.22 -16.37 -8.78
N PRO A 97 -10.00 -17.29 -8.21
CA PRO A 97 -10.18 -18.62 -8.76
C PRO A 97 -11.11 -18.57 -9.98
N VAL A 98 -10.71 -19.23 -11.04
CA VAL A 98 -11.57 -19.53 -12.20
C VAL A 98 -12.20 -20.89 -11.96
N ARG A 99 -13.52 -20.96 -12.10
CA ARG A 99 -14.29 -22.19 -11.85
C ARG A 99 -14.94 -22.68 -13.12
N ASP A 100 -15.12 -24.00 -13.21
CA ASP A 100 -15.96 -24.63 -14.21
C ASP A 100 -17.47 -24.46 -13.88
N PRO A 101 -18.38 -24.90 -14.77
CA PRO A 101 -19.83 -24.84 -14.50
C PRO A 101 -20.25 -25.66 -13.27
N GLU A 102 -19.48 -26.68 -12.89
CA GLU A 102 -19.69 -27.54 -11.74
C GLU A 102 -19.20 -26.90 -10.43
N GLY A 103 -18.50 -25.74 -10.51
CA GLY A 103 -18.01 -25.00 -9.36
C GLY A 103 -16.59 -25.36 -8.91
N SER A 104 -15.94 -26.32 -9.57
CA SER A 104 -14.56 -26.73 -9.27
C SER A 104 -13.56 -25.69 -9.75
N ILE A 105 -12.54 -25.41 -8.98
CA ILE A 105 -11.47 -24.48 -9.38
C ILE A 105 -10.61 -25.17 -10.45
N ILE A 106 -10.55 -24.56 -11.63
CA ILE A 106 -9.76 -25.06 -12.76
C ILE A 106 -8.45 -24.26 -12.94
N ARG A 107 -8.37 -23.06 -12.38
CA ARG A 107 -7.19 -22.18 -12.50
C ARG A 107 -7.31 -21.01 -11.52
N TRP A 108 -6.16 -20.41 -11.19
CA TRP A 108 -6.13 -19.08 -10.59
C TRP A 108 -5.53 -18.09 -11.58
N ILE A 109 -6.06 -16.88 -11.59
CA ILE A 109 -5.52 -15.76 -12.36
C ILE A 109 -5.26 -14.63 -11.38
N GLY A 110 -4.06 -14.09 -11.44
CA GLY A 110 -3.63 -13.02 -10.54
C GLY A 110 -2.90 -11.90 -11.26
N THR A 111 -2.78 -10.81 -10.52
CA THR A 111 -2.06 -9.62 -10.92
C THR A 111 -1.14 -9.15 -9.80
N CYS A 112 -0.04 -8.50 -10.18
CA CYS A 112 0.82 -7.77 -9.26
C CYS A 112 0.85 -6.31 -9.72
N THR A 113 0.45 -5.40 -8.84
CA THR A 113 0.46 -3.96 -9.11
C THR A 113 1.58 -3.31 -8.33
N ASP A 114 2.49 -2.59 -9.01
CA ASP A 114 3.49 -1.76 -8.32
C ASP A 114 2.77 -0.62 -7.59
N ILE A 115 2.90 -0.57 -6.27
CA ILE A 115 2.31 0.44 -5.39
C ILE A 115 3.38 1.23 -4.63
N ASP A 116 4.64 1.11 -5.01
CA ASP A 116 5.78 1.69 -4.29
C ASP A 116 5.72 3.22 -4.28
N GLU A 117 5.44 3.84 -5.43
CA GLU A 117 5.27 5.30 -5.50
C GLU A 117 4.08 5.78 -4.65
N ALA A 118 2.95 5.06 -4.68
CA ALA A 118 1.78 5.42 -3.89
C ALA A 118 2.07 5.32 -2.38
N LYS A 119 2.78 4.28 -1.95
CA LYS A 119 3.20 4.13 -0.55
C LYS A 119 4.17 5.23 -0.12
N ARG A 120 5.20 5.50 -0.92
CA ARG A 120 6.17 6.57 -0.63
C ARG A 120 5.48 7.94 -0.55
N ALA A 121 4.54 8.22 -1.45
CA ALA A 121 3.76 9.46 -1.40
C ALA A 121 2.88 9.54 -0.15
N ALA A 122 2.24 8.45 0.25
CA ALA A 122 1.43 8.39 1.46
C ALA A 122 2.28 8.60 2.73
N GLU A 123 3.44 7.96 2.83
CA GLU A 123 4.38 8.12 3.94
C GLU A 123 4.91 9.57 4.04
N LEU A 124 5.26 10.18 2.89
CA LEU A 124 5.69 11.57 2.85
C LEU A 124 4.57 12.52 3.31
N ASN A 125 3.35 12.32 2.84
CA ASN A 125 2.19 13.11 3.27
C ASN A 125 1.93 12.98 4.76
N GLU A 126 2.04 11.79 5.32
CA GLU A 126 1.89 11.57 6.76
C GLU A 126 2.98 12.31 7.56
N LEU A 127 4.23 12.25 7.09
CA LEU A 127 5.33 12.98 7.71
C LEU A 127 5.11 14.49 7.68
N LEU A 128 4.70 15.04 6.52
CA LEU A 128 4.40 16.46 6.37
C LEU A 128 3.24 16.90 7.26
N ASN A 129 2.19 16.10 7.35
CA ASN A 129 1.05 16.41 8.21
C ASN A 129 1.44 16.43 9.70
N ARG A 130 2.30 15.50 10.14
CA ARG A 130 2.83 15.51 11.51
C ARG A 130 3.66 16.77 11.78
N GLU A 131 4.55 17.14 10.87
CA GLU A 131 5.40 18.33 11.01
C GLU A 131 4.55 19.62 11.04
N LEU A 132 3.56 19.73 10.15
CA LEU A 132 2.63 20.86 10.15
C LEU A 132 1.85 20.96 11.45
N SER A 133 1.34 19.86 11.97
CA SER A 133 0.62 19.83 13.25
C SER A 133 1.52 20.30 14.40
N HIS A 134 2.77 19.87 14.44
CA HIS A 134 3.74 20.34 15.43
C HIS A 134 4.01 21.85 15.34
N ARG A 135 4.18 22.38 14.11
CA ARG A 135 4.40 23.83 13.91
C ARG A 135 3.20 24.66 14.31
N ILE A 136 2.00 24.21 13.98
CA ILE A 136 0.76 24.89 14.36
C ILE A 136 0.61 24.94 15.89
N LYS A 137 0.88 23.84 16.60
CA LYS A 137 0.89 23.80 18.07
C LYS A 137 1.88 24.82 18.65
N ASN A 138 3.08 24.91 18.10
CA ASN A 138 4.08 25.89 18.52
C ASN A 138 3.62 27.32 18.29
N ILE A 139 2.99 27.62 17.15
CA ILE A 139 2.43 28.94 16.86
C ILE A 139 1.34 29.31 17.87
N PHE A 140 0.41 28.40 18.16
CA PHE A 140 -0.63 28.66 19.16
C PHE A 140 -0.05 28.87 20.57
N ALA A 141 1.01 28.14 20.93
CA ALA A 141 1.69 28.34 22.21
C ALA A 141 2.34 29.74 22.29
N VAL A 142 3.02 30.18 21.22
CA VAL A 142 3.62 31.52 21.15
C VAL A 142 2.56 32.62 21.22
N ILE A 143 1.48 32.50 20.44
CA ILE A 143 0.38 33.47 20.44
C ILE A 143 -0.27 33.54 21.83
N SER A 144 -0.54 32.39 22.45
CA SER A 144 -1.10 32.34 23.79
C SER A 144 -0.18 33.00 24.83
N GLY A 145 1.13 32.76 24.73
CA GLY A 145 2.13 33.41 25.57
C GLY A 145 2.15 34.94 25.40
N LEU A 146 2.12 35.44 24.18
CA LEU A 146 2.07 36.87 23.89
C LEU A 146 0.82 37.53 24.44
N ILE A 147 -0.35 36.91 24.24
CA ILE A 147 -1.62 37.41 24.75
C ILE A 147 -1.60 37.45 26.29
N SER A 148 -1.09 36.41 26.92
CA SER A 148 -0.99 36.35 28.39
C SER A 148 -0.09 37.43 28.96
N LEU A 149 1.10 37.66 28.32
CA LEU A 149 2.04 38.70 28.71
C LEU A 149 1.45 40.11 28.56
N THR A 150 0.73 40.37 27.49
CA THR A 150 0.10 41.66 27.20
C THR A 150 -1.06 41.89 28.16
N GLY A 151 -1.89 40.88 28.41
CA GLY A 151 -3.07 40.95 29.27
C GLY A 151 -2.74 41.06 30.76
N SER A 152 -1.55 40.62 31.20
CA SER A 152 -1.13 40.75 32.60
C SER A 152 -0.85 42.20 33.01
N ARG A 153 -0.62 43.12 32.06
CA ARG A 153 -0.33 44.54 32.29
C ARG A 153 -1.56 45.42 32.21
N ALA A 154 -2.68 44.92 31.73
CA ALA A 154 -3.90 45.71 31.49
C ALA A 154 -5.09 45.13 32.30
N GLY A 155 -5.25 45.58 33.55
CA GLY A 155 -6.24 45.03 34.49
C GLY A 155 -7.67 45.01 33.98
N GLU A 156 -8.12 46.01 33.24
CA GLU A 156 -9.47 46.11 32.66
C GLU A 156 -9.71 45.16 31.48
N LEU A 157 -8.66 44.67 30.83
CA LEU A 157 -8.76 43.78 29.67
C LEU A 157 -8.72 42.27 30.02
N ARG A 158 -8.60 41.92 31.30
CA ARG A 158 -8.51 40.51 31.74
C ARG A 158 -9.66 39.61 31.24
N PRO A 159 -10.93 40.03 31.21
CA PRO A 159 -12.01 39.20 30.70
C PRO A 159 -11.85 38.88 29.21
N ILE A 160 -11.44 39.87 28.39
CA ILE A 160 -11.23 39.73 26.95
C ILE A 160 -10.06 38.78 26.67
N VAL A 161 -8.95 38.96 27.40
CA VAL A 161 -7.78 38.09 27.31
C VAL A 161 -8.13 36.62 27.63
N LYS A 162 -8.92 36.38 28.66
CA LYS A 162 -9.37 35.02 29.02
C LYS A 162 -10.22 34.39 27.93
N GLU A 163 -11.12 35.17 27.34
CA GLU A 163 -11.96 34.70 26.23
C GLU A 163 -11.13 34.36 25.01
N LEU A 164 -10.17 35.21 24.58
CA LEU A 164 -9.26 34.98 23.47
C LEU A 164 -8.41 33.73 23.65
N LEU A 165 -7.84 33.53 24.84
CA LEU A 165 -7.08 32.32 25.16
C LEU A 165 -7.94 31.06 25.08
N GLY A 166 -9.20 31.14 25.55
CA GLY A 166 -10.17 30.05 25.43
C GLY A 166 -10.46 29.68 23.96
N ARG A 167 -10.65 30.68 23.09
CA ARG A 167 -10.87 30.46 21.63
C ARG A 167 -9.65 29.88 20.95
N ILE A 168 -8.45 30.34 21.26
CA ILE A 168 -7.20 29.80 20.70
C ILE A 168 -6.99 28.36 21.15
N ALA A 169 -7.23 28.06 22.41
CA ALA A 169 -7.13 26.69 22.91
C ALA A 169 -8.16 25.74 22.23
N ALA A 170 -9.37 26.24 21.95
CA ALA A 170 -10.39 25.49 21.22
C ALA A 170 -9.97 25.21 19.76
N LEU A 171 -9.39 26.22 19.06
CA LEU A 171 -8.85 26.05 17.72
C LEU A 171 -7.70 25.06 17.66
N GLY A 172 -6.80 25.10 18.67
CA GLY A 172 -5.69 24.16 18.78
C GLY A 172 -6.17 22.71 18.90
N ARG A 173 -7.19 22.47 19.75
CA ARG A 173 -7.80 21.13 19.88
C ARG A 173 -8.51 20.68 18.61
N ALA A 174 -9.26 21.55 17.95
CA ALA A 174 -9.96 21.21 16.70
C ALA A 174 -8.99 20.77 15.60
N HIS A 175 -7.78 21.32 15.58
CA HIS A 175 -6.76 20.96 14.61
C HIS A 175 -6.02 19.64 14.93
N GLU A 176 -6.15 19.10 16.14
CA GLU A 176 -5.60 17.78 16.50
C GLU A 176 -6.43 16.61 15.93
N PHE A 177 -7.66 16.86 15.51
CA PHE A 177 -8.60 15.85 15.00
C PHE A 177 -8.88 15.99 13.49
N ALA A 178 -8.21 16.89 12.79
CA ALA A 178 -8.30 17.06 11.33
C ALA A 178 -7.10 16.41 10.61
#